data_f7bd791a3ec3071948d159834e6a4bd6
#
_entry.id   f7bd791a3ec3071948d159834e6a4bd6
#
_cell.length_a   1.000
_cell.length_b   1.000
_cell.length_c   1.000
_cell.angle_alpha   90.00
_cell.angle_beta   90.00
_cell.angle_gamma   90.00
#
_symmetry.space_group_name_H-M   'P 1'
#
loop_
_entity.id
_entity.type
_entity.pdbx_description
1 polymer ?
#
loop_
_entity_poly.entity_id
_entity_poly.type
_entity_poly.pdbx_seq_one_letter_code
_entity_poly.pdbx_strand_id
1 'polypeptide(L)'
;MLNYSFKLIGYKNLFNHFVDLESNNKLPSKILLSGQEGIGKSTFALHFINYLLSKNEIKKYNLEENKVNPESITFNLLNNISHPNFNYISKNDGKKNIEIDQIRNMINSLNKSSFNNNKKIILIDGVENLNINSSNALLKSLEESNIKNLFILTHNINKNILDTIKSRCLFYKLNFDYSEIENVISEYFGLNLYNELNDDFKSTIISPKFLINHIIFLQENKIEINSLDIESLIQYIIVNKSYKKNDFIINNFQSYIEIYFTKMYLKTKDYKYYDNFIKIAHETNLINKFNLDLDSFFIKFESKYLNI
;
A
#
# COMPACT_ATOMS: atom_id res chain seq x y z
N MET A 1 4.90 -13.89 7.37
CA MET A 1 5.46 -14.05 6.01
C MET A 1 5.16 -12.81 5.21
N LEU A 2 6.14 -12.33 4.42
CA LEU A 2 5.90 -11.25 3.46
C LEU A 2 5.16 -11.85 2.26
N ASN A 3 3.93 -11.40 2.01
CA ASN A 3 3.14 -11.89 0.89
C ASN A 3 3.14 -10.83 -0.21
N TYR A 4 3.94 -11.04 -1.27
CA TYR A 4 3.98 -10.18 -2.44
C TYR A 4 3.95 -11.01 -3.73
N SER A 5 3.48 -10.41 -4.81
CA SER A 5 3.31 -11.09 -6.10
C SER A 5 4.64 -11.61 -6.65
N PHE A 6 4.61 -12.72 -7.39
CA PHE A 6 5.82 -13.22 -8.07
C PHE A 6 6.25 -12.31 -9.23
N LYS A 7 5.32 -11.57 -9.83
CA LYS A 7 5.57 -10.65 -10.94
C LYS A 7 5.30 -9.22 -10.49
N LEU A 8 6.23 -8.32 -10.77
CA LEU A 8 6.02 -6.89 -10.62
C LEU A 8 5.23 -6.39 -11.83
N ILE A 9 4.01 -5.95 -11.56
CA ILE A 9 3.13 -5.39 -12.58
C ILE A 9 3.21 -3.86 -12.46
N GLY A 10 3.37 -3.19 -13.60
CA GLY A 10 3.61 -1.76 -13.60
C GLY A 10 5.04 -1.37 -13.17
N TYR A 11 5.30 -0.09 -13.10
CA TYR A 11 6.58 0.51 -12.66
C TYR A 11 7.83 0.05 -13.41
N LYS A 12 7.71 -0.56 -14.60
CA LYS A 12 8.85 -1.10 -15.36
C LYS A 12 9.93 -0.04 -15.60
N ASN A 13 9.53 1.17 -15.97
CA ASN A 13 10.48 2.26 -16.22
C ASN A 13 11.23 2.68 -14.95
N LEU A 14 10.53 2.80 -13.82
CA LEU A 14 11.13 3.12 -12.54
C LEU A 14 12.04 2.00 -12.04
N PHE A 15 11.64 0.75 -12.24
CA PHE A 15 12.45 -0.41 -11.86
C PHE A 15 13.76 -0.45 -12.66
N ASN A 16 13.69 -0.30 -13.97
CA ASN A 16 14.87 -0.23 -14.85
C ASN A 16 15.77 0.94 -14.46
N HIS A 17 15.19 2.11 -14.17
CA HIS A 17 15.98 3.26 -13.67
C HIS A 17 16.75 2.91 -12.39
N PHE A 18 16.15 2.20 -11.44
CA PHE A 18 16.83 1.76 -10.23
C PHE A 18 17.92 0.72 -10.50
N VAL A 19 17.69 -0.18 -11.44
CA VAL A 19 18.70 -1.15 -11.92
C VAL A 19 19.89 -0.42 -12.55
N ASP A 20 19.64 0.59 -13.38
CA ASP A 20 20.68 1.42 -14.00
C ASP A 20 21.48 2.23 -12.97
N LEU A 21 20.81 2.81 -11.98
CA LEU A 21 21.49 3.51 -10.90
C LEU A 21 22.39 2.57 -10.09
N GLU A 22 21.93 1.36 -9.82
CA GLU A 22 22.72 0.37 -9.07
C GLU A 22 23.92 -0.14 -9.90
N SER A 23 23.74 -0.42 -11.19
CA SER A 23 24.81 -0.89 -12.07
C SER A 23 25.92 0.16 -12.25
N ASN A 24 25.54 1.44 -12.20
CA ASN A 24 26.47 2.57 -12.28
C ASN A 24 27.00 3.04 -10.91
N ASN A 25 26.74 2.30 -9.81
CA ASN A 25 27.08 2.69 -8.43
C ASN A 25 26.55 4.09 -8.02
N LYS A 26 25.41 4.51 -8.59
CA LYS A 26 24.77 5.80 -8.32
C LYS A 26 23.48 5.66 -7.52
N LEU A 27 23.12 4.44 -7.08
CA LEU A 27 21.90 4.22 -6.30
C LEU A 27 21.98 4.97 -4.97
N PRO A 28 20.99 5.84 -4.68
CA PRO A 28 20.95 6.55 -3.40
C PRO A 28 20.86 5.56 -2.23
N SER A 29 21.56 5.86 -1.15
CA SER A 29 21.52 5.02 0.06
C SER A 29 20.22 5.19 0.87
N LYS A 30 19.40 6.20 0.56
CA LYS A 30 18.15 6.52 1.28
C LYS A 30 17.08 6.90 0.26
N ILE A 31 16.07 6.06 0.14
CA ILE A 31 14.99 6.17 -0.85
C ILE A 31 13.66 6.27 -0.12
N LEU A 32 12.81 7.22 -0.50
CA LEU A 32 11.44 7.35 -0.03
C LEU A 32 10.47 7.13 -1.19
N LEU A 33 9.79 5.99 -1.18
CA LEU A 33 8.74 5.64 -2.14
C LEU A 33 7.40 6.15 -1.62
N SER A 34 6.84 7.16 -2.25
CA SER A 34 5.61 7.81 -1.81
C SER A 34 4.48 7.63 -2.83
N GLY A 35 3.28 7.33 -2.37
CA GLY A 35 2.09 7.16 -3.20
C GLY A 35 0.90 6.75 -2.35
N GLN A 36 -0.27 6.66 -2.96
CA GLN A 36 -1.50 6.24 -2.28
C GLN A 36 -1.36 4.85 -1.64
N GLU A 37 -2.22 4.54 -0.68
CA GLU A 37 -2.30 3.20 -0.11
C GLU A 37 -2.77 2.19 -1.18
N GLY A 38 -2.20 0.98 -1.15
CA GLY A 38 -2.61 -0.08 -2.09
C GLY A 38 -2.06 0.02 -3.52
N ILE A 39 -1.15 0.99 -3.80
CA ILE A 39 -0.56 1.19 -5.12
C ILE A 39 0.68 0.29 -5.39
N GLY A 40 1.05 -0.59 -4.45
CA GLY A 40 2.16 -1.53 -4.67
C GLY A 40 3.56 -1.02 -4.28
N LYS A 41 3.69 0.02 -3.42
CA LYS A 41 4.99 0.54 -2.96
C LYS A 41 5.88 -0.54 -2.34
N SER A 42 5.33 -1.30 -1.41
CA SER A 42 6.05 -2.38 -0.72
C SER A 42 6.39 -3.53 -1.66
N THR A 43 5.48 -3.85 -2.59
CA THR A 43 5.72 -4.84 -3.65
C THR A 43 6.91 -4.42 -4.53
N PHE A 44 6.91 -3.17 -5.00
CA PHE A 44 8.03 -2.61 -5.76
C PHE A 44 9.34 -2.70 -4.99
N ALA A 45 9.35 -2.28 -3.71
CA ALA A 45 10.53 -2.34 -2.85
C ALA A 45 11.04 -3.76 -2.69
N LEU A 46 10.16 -4.74 -2.43
CA LEU A 46 10.53 -6.14 -2.24
C LEU A 46 11.07 -6.79 -3.52
N HIS A 47 10.51 -6.47 -4.69
CA HIS A 47 11.06 -6.89 -5.97
C HIS A 47 12.47 -6.34 -6.19
N PHE A 48 12.68 -5.05 -5.92
CA PHE A 48 13.99 -4.44 -6.07
C PHE A 48 15.01 -5.01 -5.07
N ILE A 49 14.60 -5.25 -3.83
CA ILE A 49 15.43 -5.91 -2.81
C ILE A 49 15.78 -7.35 -3.23
N ASN A 50 14.81 -8.10 -3.75
CA ASN A 50 15.05 -9.45 -4.26
C ASN A 50 16.07 -9.42 -5.41
N TYR A 51 15.92 -8.50 -6.36
CA TYR A 51 16.90 -8.28 -7.42
C TYR A 51 18.30 -8.02 -6.86
N LEU A 52 18.44 -7.12 -5.89
CA LEU A 52 19.74 -6.76 -5.32
C LEU A 52 20.43 -7.94 -4.62
N LEU A 53 19.68 -8.70 -3.84
CA LEU A 53 20.24 -9.77 -2.98
C LEU A 53 20.41 -11.10 -3.71
N SER A 54 19.65 -11.35 -4.79
CA SER A 54 19.75 -12.60 -5.56
C SER A 54 20.76 -12.56 -6.71
N LYS A 55 21.47 -11.45 -6.92
CA LYS A 55 22.38 -11.24 -8.07
C LYS A 55 23.35 -12.39 -8.33
N ASN A 56 23.85 -13.00 -7.28
CA ASN A 56 24.86 -14.06 -7.33
C ASN A 56 24.26 -15.48 -7.29
N GLU A 57 22.94 -15.60 -7.32
CA GLU A 57 22.26 -16.89 -7.34
C GLU A 57 22.09 -17.41 -8.78
N ILE A 58 22.08 -18.74 -8.93
CA ILE A 58 21.72 -19.39 -10.20
C ILE A 58 20.26 -19.08 -10.55
N LYS A 59 19.39 -19.15 -9.55
CA LYS A 59 17.94 -18.85 -9.65
C LYS A 59 17.64 -17.40 -9.23
N LYS A 60 18.35 -16.46 -9.86
CA LYS A 60 18.22 -15.03 -9.56
C LYS A 60 16.91 -14.44 -10.08
N TYR A 61 16.65 -13.18 -9.72
CA TYR A 61 15.56 -12.38 -10.22
C TYR A 61 15.60 -12.27 -11.76
N ASN A 62 14.46 -12.49 -12.42
CA ASN A 62 14.34 -12.34 -13.88
C ASN A 62 13.98 -10.88 -14.21
N LEU A 63 14.96 -10.14 -14.76
CA LEU A 63 14.79 -8.73 -15.13
C LEU A 63 13.91 -8.53 -16.36
N GLU A 64 13.90 -9.47 -17.30
CA GLU A 64 13.12 -9.35 -18.54
C GLU A 64 11.61 -9.40 -18.25
N GLU A 65 11.22 -10.34 -17.38
CA GLU A 65 9.84 -10.55 -16.97
C GLU A 65 9.44 -9.75 -15.71
N ASN A 66 10.39 -9.08 -15.06
CA ASN A 66 10.22 -8.46 -13.74
C ASN A 66 9.64 -9.43 -12.70
N LYS A 67 10.24 -10.61 -12.59
CA LYS A 67 9.70 -11.74 -11.83
C LYS A 67 10.71 -12.29 -10.84
N VAL A 68 10.25 -12.56 -9.62
CA VAL A 68 11.02 -13.33 -8.64
C VAL A 68 11.00 -14.80 -9.02
N ASN A 69 12.10 -15.50 -8.76
CA ASN A 69 12.14 -16.94 -8.88
C ASN A 69 11.70 -17.57 -7.56
N PRO A 70 10.59 -18.34 -7.51
CA PRO A 70 10.11 -18.94 -6.27
C PRO A 70 11.10 -19.94 -5.62
N GLU A 71 12.01 -20.49 -6.41
CA GLU A 71 13.02 -21.42 -5.95
C GLU A 71 14.33 -20.72 -5.54
N SER A 72 14.40 -19.38 -5.63
CA SER A 72 15.53 -18.60 -5.12
C SER A 72 15.65 -18.70 -3.62
N ILE A 73 16.87 -18.88 -3.13
CA ILE A 73 17.18 -18.88 -1.69
C ILE A 73 16.83 -17.51 -1.11
N THR A 74 17.21 -16.44 -1.80
CA THR A 74 16.89 -15.06 -1.39
C THR A 74 15.38 -14.85 -1.27
N PHE A 75 14.57 -15.32 -2.23
CA PHE A 75 13.12 -15.18 -2.14
C PHE A 75 12.56 -15.83 -0.88
N ASN A 76 12.96 -17.07 -0.59
CA ASN A 76 12.51 -17.80 0.59
C ASN A 76 12.95 -17.13 1.90
N LEU A 77 14.17 -16.63 1.96
CA LEU A 77 14.69 -15.92 3.13
C LEU A 77 14.01 -14.56 3.34
N LEU A 78 13.73 -13.82 2.26
CA LEU A 78 12.99 -12.56 2.35
C LEU A 78 11.56 -12.79 2.81
N ASN A 79 10.87 -13.77 2.24
CA ASN A 79 9.49 -14.09 2.59
C ASN A 79 9.33 -14.46 4.08
N ASN A 80 10.32 -15.13 4.64
CA ASN A 80 10.37 -15.49 6.06
C ASN A 80 11.04 -14.41 6.96
N ILE A 81 11.42 -13.26 6.40
CA ILE A 81 12.10 -12.14 7.12
C ILE A 81 13.38 -12.65 7.85
N SER A 82 14.07 -13.60 7.24
CA SER A 82 15.25 -14.25 7.85
C SER A 82 16.57 -14.03 7.08
N HIS A 83 16.53 -13.22 6.01
CA HIS A 83 17.74 -12.93 5.24
C HIS A 83 18.74 -12.08 6.06
N PRO A 84 20.02 -12.48 6.21
CA PRO A 84 20.98 -11.86 7.12
C PRO A 84 21.29 -10.39 6.81
N ASN A 85 21.15 -9.97 5.55
CA ASN A 85 21.37 -8.59 5.13
C ASN A 85 20.07 -7.81 4.92
N PHE A 86 18.92 -8.29 5.41
CA PHE A 86 17.63 -7.64 5.26
C PHE A 86 16.95 -7.41 6.60
N ASN A 87 16.47 -6.20 6.81
CA ASN A 87 15.64 -5.84 7.96
C ASN A 87 14.31 -5.29 7.44
N TYR A 88 13.21 -5.93 7.83
CA TYR A 88 11.86 -5.48 7.54
C TYR A 88 11.21 -4.90 8.79
N ILE A 89 10.68 -3.70 8.66
CA ILE A 89 9.99 -3.00 9.74
C ILE A 89 8.65 -2.52 9.21
N SER A 90 7.60 -2.91 9.89
CA SER A 90 6.24 -2.45 9.64
C SER A 90 5.48 -2.36 10.95
N LYS A 91 4.30 -1.81 10.90
CA LYS A 91 3.38 -1.82 12.02
C LYS A 91 2.99 -3.27 12.36
N ASN A 92 3.15 -3.67 13.62
CA ASN A 92 2.72 -4.98 14.11
C ASN A 92 1.19 -5.08 14.12
N ASP A 93 0.66 -6.29 13.96
CA ASP A 93 -0.77 -6.55 14.02
C ASP A 93 -1.35 -6.08 15.35
N GLY A 94 -2.49 -5.38 15.28
CA GLY A 94 -3.16 -4.79 16.46
C GLY A 94 -2.50 -3.54 17.04
N LYS A 95 -1.33 -3.11 16.54
CA LYS A 95 -0.68 -1.87 16.98
C LYS A 95 -1.02 -0.70 16.07
N LYS A 96 -1.12 0.50 16.64
CA LYS A 96 -1.35 1.73 15.86
C LYS A 96 -0.08 2.28 15.21
N ASN A 97 1.08 2.06 15.84
CA ASN A 97 2.36 2.63 15.42
C ASN A 97 3.47 1.57 15.34
N ILE A 98 4.53 1.91 14.61
CA ILE A 98 5.82 1.22 14.65
C ILE A 98 6.49 1.58 15.99
N GLU A 99 6.84 0.57 16.77
CA GLU A 99 7.39 0.74 18.12
C GLU A 99 8.87 1.12 18.07
N ILE A 100 9.34 1.90 19.02
CA ILE A 100 10.74 2.35 19.08
C ILE A 100 11.73 1.19 19.17
N ASP A 101 11.32 0.08 19.81
CA ASP A 101 12.20 -1.08 19.96
C ASP A 101 12.47 -1.80 18.64
N GLN A 102 11.53 -1.74 17.66
CA GLN A 102 11.79 -2.24 16.31
C GLN A 102 12.91 -1.43 15.63
N ILE A 103 12.91 -0.10 15.81
CA ILE A 103 13.96 0.78 15.28
C ILE A 103 15.29 0.55 16.01
N ARG A 104 15.28 0.41 17.32
CA ARG A 104 16.51 0.10 18.10
C ARG A 104 17.13 -1.24 17.71
N ASN A 105 16.30 -2.27 17.53
CA ASN A 105 16.76 -3.59 17.09
C ASN A 105 17.39 -3.53 15.69
N MET A 106 16.81 -2.75 14.79
CA MET A 106 17.37 -2.49 13.47
C MET A 106 18.72 -1.80 13.58
N ILE A 107 18.85 -0.74 14.39
CA ILE A 107 20.12 -0.03 14.60
C ILE A 107 21.20 -0.99 15.13
N ASN A 108 20.86 -1.82 16.11
CA ASN A 108 21.79 -2.84 16.64
C ASN A 108 22.23 -3.85 15.57
N SER A 109 21.33 -4.20 14.63
CA SER A 109 21.64 -5.06 13.50
C SER A 109 22.60 -4.41 12.51
N LEU A 110 22.50 -3.09 12.31
CA LEU A 110 23.37 -2.34 11.40
C LEU A 110 24.83 -2.30 11.89
N ASN A 111 25.05 -2.32 13.19
CA ASN A 111 26.39 -2.32 13.81
C ASN A 111 27.10 -3.67 13.68
N LYS A 112 26.41 -4.76 13.32
CA LYS A 112 27.04 -6.04 13.05
C LYS A 112 27.64 -6.04 11.63
N SER A 113 28.64 -6.88 11.36
CA SER A 113 29.18 -7.06 10.01
C SER A 113 28.09 -7.55 9.04
N SER A 114 28.18 -7.13 7.77
CA SER A 114 27.30 -7.66 6.72
C SER A 114 27.75 -9.08 6.33
N PHE A 115 26.80 -9.92 5.96
CA PHE A 115 27.10 -11.24 5.41
C PHE A 115 27.64 -11.08 3.97
N ASN A 116 28.76 -11.72 3.69
CA ASN A 116 29.43 -11.69 2.37
C ASN A 116 29.75 -10.27 1.83
N ASN A 117 30.01 -9.29 2.70
CA ASN A 117 30.27 -7.89 2.31
C ASN A 117 29.17 -7.23 1.46
N ASN A 118 28.00 -7.82 1.37
CA ASN A 118 26.86 -7.23 0.66
C ASN A 118 26.27 -6.05 1.44
N LYS A 119 25.56 -5.16 0.74
CA LYS A 119 24.81 -4.06 1.36
C LYS A 119 23.77 -4.61 2.35
N LYS A 120 23.64 -3.98 3.50
CA LYS A 120 22.49 -4.19 4.37
C LYS A 120 21.33 -3.35 3.87
N ILE A 121 20.17 -3.97 3.73
CA ILE A 121 18.97 -3.34 3.20
C ILE A 121 17.92 -3.28 4.29
N ILE A 122 17.39 -2.11 4.51
CA ILE A 122 16.35 -1.82 5.48
C ILE A 122 15.11 -1.37 4.73
N LEU A 123 14.01 -2.11 4.87
CA LEU A 123 12.69 -1.70 4.38
C LEU A 123 11.83 -1.30 5.56
N ILE A 124 11.44 -0.01 5.63
CA ILE A 124 10.44 0.48 6.58
C ILE A 124 9.15 0.70 5.83
N ASP A 125 8.17 -0.17 6.06
CA ASP A 125 6.89 -0.16 5.37
C ASP A 125 5.85 0.65 6.14
N GLY A 126 5.52 1.83 5.60
CA GLY A 126 4.62 2.78 6.23
C GLY A 126 5.30 3.67 7.26
N VAL A 127 6.28 4.48 6.82
CA VAL A 127 7.04 5.40 7.70
C VAL A 127 6.14 6.42 8.42
N GLU A 128 4.95 6.70 7.91
CA GLU A 128 3.92 7.50 8.56
C GLU A 128 3.37 6.88 9.85
N ASN A 129 3.63 5.61 10.09
CA ASN A 129 3.22 4.92 11.32
C ASN A 129 4.28 5.00 12.43
N LEU A 130 5.37 5.71 12.22
CA LEU A 130 6.34 5.99 13.27
C LEU A 130 5.75 7.01 14.27
N ASN A 131 5.90 6.74 15.57
CA ASN A 131 5.68 7.77 16.58
C ASN A 131 6.90 8.72 16.67
N ILE A 132 6.80 9.79 17.43
CA ILE A 132 7.86 10.79 17.56
C ILE A 132 9.20 10.18 18.00
N ASN A 133 9.16 9.26 18.98
CA ASN A 133 10.37 8.64 19.52
C ASN A 133 11.03 7.70 18.48
N SER A 134 10.24 6.90 17.79
CA SER A 134 10.71 6.03 16.69
C SER A 134 11.27 6.85 15.53
N SER A 135 10.61 7.96 15.18
CA SER A 135 11.08 8.88 14.14
C SER A 135 12.43 9.49 14.49
N ASN A 136 12.61 9.98 15.71
CA ASN A 136 13.88 10.55 16.16
C ASN A 136 15.01 9.52 16.19
N ALA A 137 14.72 8.28 16.60
CA ALA A 137 15.71 7.20 16.54
C ALA A 137 16.09 6.86 15.09
N LEU A 138 15.12 6.84 14.16
CA LEU A 138 15.38 6.64 12.73
C LEU A 138 16.23 7.77 12.14
N LEU A 139 15.94 9.03 12.47
CA LEU A 139 16.70 10.17 11.97
C LEU A 139 18.20 10.06 12.27
N LYS A 140 18.57 9.70 13.51
CA LYS A 140 19.98 9.44 13.88
C LYS A 140 20.61 8.38 12.99
N SER A 141 19.89 7.27 12.75
CA SER A 141 20.36 6.19 11.90
C SER A 141 20.50 6.62 10.44
N LEU A 142 19.61 7.47 9.93
CA LEU A 142 19.71 8.02 8.58
C LEU A 142 20.91 8.98 8.43
N GLU A 143 21.25 9.74 9.48
CA GLU A 143 22.41 10.64 9.47
C GLU A 143 23.74 9.89 9.51
N GLU A 144 23.85 8.91 10.40
CA GLU A 144 25.09 8.18 10.70
C GLU A 144 25.30 6.98 9.75
N SER A 145 24.34 6.69 8.85
CA SER A 145 24.40 5.48 8.04
C SER A 145 25.60 5.46 7.09
N ASN A 146 26.36 4.38 7.16
CA ASN A 146 27.44 4.08 6.22
C ASN A 146 26.87 3.93 4.79
N ILE A 147 27.69 4.26 3.78
CA ILE A 147 27.38 4.07 2.34
C ILE A 147 27.00 2.61 2.02
N LYS A 148 27.39 1.66 2.87
CA LYS A 148 27.06 0.24 2.74
C LYS A 148 25.60 -0.13 3.11
N ASN A 149 24.82 0.80 3.68
CA ASN A 149 23.44 0.56 4.07
C ASN A 149 22.49 1.21 3.05
N LEU A 150 21.46 0.48 2.65
CA LEU A 150 20.38 0.97 1.79
C LEU A 150 19.07 1.02 2.59
N PHE A 151 18.53 2.21 2.78
CA PHE A 151 17.22 2.44 3.37
C PHE A 151 16.18 2.65 2.28
N ILE A 152 15.14 1.85 2.29
CA ILE A 152 13.95 2.03 1.46
C ILE A 152 12.78 2.26 2.40
N LEU A 153 12.17 3.43 2.31
CA LEU A 153 11.03 3.82 3.12
C LEU A 153 9.79 3.88 2.23
N THR A 154 8.67 3.30 2.63
CA THR A 154 7.40 3.53 1.95
C THR A 154 6.57 4.55 2.73
N HIS A 155 5.81 5.37 2.03
CA HIS A 155 5.02 6.45 2.59
C HIS A 155 3.65 6.54 1.90
N ASN A 156 2.58 6.62 2.69
CA ASN A 156 1.27 6.98 2.17
C ASN A 156 1.17 8.49 2.00
N ILE A 157 1.08 8.97 0.75
CA ILE A 157 1.11 10.41 0.42
C ILE A 157 0.00 11.21 1.12
N ASN A 158 -1.10 10.55 1.49
CA ASN A 158 -2.23 11.16 2.19
C ASN A 158 -2.00 11.30 3.71
N LYS A 159 -0.85 10.85 4.22
CA LYS A 159 -0.49 10.97 5.64
C LYS A 159 0.75 11.83 5.82
N ASN A 160 0.86 12.47 6.96
CA ASN A 160 2.00 13.33 7.26
C ASN A 160 3.17 12.51 7.82
N ILE A 161 4.38 12.87 7.40
CA ILE A 161 5.64 12.43 8.00
C ILE A 161 6.51 13.65 8.31
N LEU A 162 7.50 13.48 9.19
CA LEU A 162 8.41 14.56 9.54
C LEU A 162 9.18 15.04 8.30
N ASP A 163 9.25 16.35 8.10
CA ASP A 163 9.99 16.96 6.99
C ASP A 163 11.49 16.64 7.08
N THR A 164 11.99 16.42 8.28
CA THR A 164 13.37 15.98 8.52
C THR A 164 13.66 14.58 7.95
N ILE A 165 12.68 13.68 7.84
CA ILE A 165 12.81 12.39 7.14
C ILE A 165 12.80 12.62 5.62
N LYS A 166 11.86 13.44 5.12
CA LYS A 166 11.76 13.76 3.69
C LYS A 166 13.06 14.36 3.16
N SER A 167 13.66 15.32 3.89
CA SER A 167 14.87 16.02 3.47
C SER A 167 16.12 15.14 3.41
N ARG A 168 16.11 13.97 4.05
CA ARG A 168 17.25 13.02 4.09
C ARG A 168 17.13 11.87 3.10
N CYS A 169 16.01 11.75 2.40
CA CYS A 169 15.76 10.68 1.46
C CYS A 169 15.54 11.22 0.05
N LEU A 170 16.00 10.50 -0.96
CA LEU A 170 15.60 10.79 -2.33
C LEU A 170 14.18 10.31 -2.54
N PHE A 171 13.32 11.25 -2.94
CA PHE A 171 11.89 11.05 -3.06
C PHE A 171 11.53 10.53 -4.45
N TYR A 172 10.76 9.44 -4.50
CA TYR A 172 10.14 8.89 -5.71
C TYR A 172 8.64 8.79 -5.50
N LYS A 173 7.88 9.43 -6.38
CA LYS A 173 6.42 9.32 -6.38
C LYS A 173 6.00 8.13 -7.24
N LEU A 174 5.23 7.21 -6.64
CA LEU A 174 4.57 6.10 -7.32
C LEU A 174 3.11 6.46 -7.56
N ASN A 175 2.67 6.30 -8.78
CA ASN A 175 1.26 6.41 -9.19
C ASN A 175 1.04 5.49 -10.38
N PHE A 176 -0.20 5.08 -10.58
CA PHE A 176 -0.65 4.37 -11.76
C PHE A 176 -1.59 5.26 -12.58
N ASP A 177 -1.53 5.12 -13.87
CA ASP A 177 -2.60 5.56 -14.76
C ASP A 177 -3.68 4.46 -14.88
N TYR A 178 -4.78 4.77 -15.59
CA TYR A 178 -5.88 3.82 -15.76
C TYR A 178 -5.47 2.53 -16.48
N SER A 179 -4.60 2.63 -17.48
CA SER A 179 -4.13 1.47 -18.24
C SER A 179 -3.24 0.55 -17.38
N GLU A 180 -2.46 1.12 -16.50
CA GLU A 180 -1.65 0.36 -15.54
C GLU A 180 -2.51 -0.35 -14.50
N ILE A 181 -3.59 0.29 -14.02
CA ILE A 181 -4.57 -0.32 -13.11
C ILE A 181 -5.27 -1.51 -13.78
N GLU A 182 -5.74 -1.32 -15.02
CA GLU A 182 -6.34 -2.39 -15.82
C GLU A 182 -5.39 -3.58 -15.97
N ASN A 183 -4.12 -3.33 -16.31
CA ASN A 183 -3.10 -4.36 -16.43
C ASN A 183 -2.87 -5.11 -15.12
N VAL A 184 -2.83 -4.41 -13.97
CA VAL A 184 -2.68 -5.05 -12.65
C VAL A 184 -3.84 -5.99 -12.37
N ILE A 185 -5.07 -5.58 -12.64
CA ILE A 185 -6.27 -6.40 -12.39
C ILE A 185 -6.29 -7.59 -13.34
N SER A 186 -6.01 -7.38 -14.63
CA SER A 186 -5.99 -8.44 -15.64
C SER A 186 -4.93 -9.52 -15.33
N GLU A 187 -3.75 -9.11 -14.90
CA GLU A 187 -2.69 -10.05 -14.50
C GLU A 187 -3.03 -10.78 -13.20
N TYR A 188 -3.72 -10.14 -12.26
CA TYR A 188 -4.08 -10.76 -10.98
C TYR A 188 -5.13 -11.85 -11.14
N PHE A 189 -6.18 -11.60 -11.94
CA PHE A 189 -7.28 -12.54 -12.14
C PHE A 189 -7.09 -13.46 -13.36
N GLY A 190 -6.12 -13.17 -14.24
CA GLY A 190 -5.98 -13.86 -15.54
C GLY A 190 -7.09 -13.52 -16.55
N LEU A 191 -7.94 -12.54 -16.23
CA LEU A 191 -9.09 -12.08 -17.00
C LEU A 191 -9.20 -10.56 -16.92
N ASN A 192 -9.70 -9.90 -17.97
CA ASN A 192 -9.90 -8.45 -17.97
C ASN A 192 -11.19 -8.04 -17.25
N LEU A 193 -11.23 -8.29 -15.94
CA LEU A 193 -12.39 -7.94 -15.10
C LEU A 193 -12.54 -6.42 -14.86
N TYR A 194 -11.50 -5.63 -15.12
CA TYR A 194 -11.58 -4.18 -14.98
C TYR A 194 -12.65 -3.58 -15.90
N ASN A 195 -12.73 -4.07 -17.15
CA ASN A 195 -13.72 -3.58 -18.10
C ASN A 195 -15.16 -3.96 -17.74
N GLU A 196 -15.33 -5.03 -16.97
CA GLU A 196 -16.64 -5.47 -16.45
C GLU A 196 -17.11 -4.69 -15.22
N LEU A 197 -16.22 -3.92 -14.56
CA LEU A 197 -16.61 -3.10 -13.40
C LEU A 197 -17.63 -2.05 -13.80
N ASN A 198 -18.55 -1.74 -12.89
CA ASN A 198 -19.45 -0.60 -13.03
C ASN A 198 -18.65 0.70 -13.15
N ASP A 199 -19.11 1.63 -13.97
CA ASP A 199 -18.39 2.87 -14.29
C ASP A 199 -18.16 3.77 -13.07
N ASP A 200 -18.96 3.64 -12.02
CA ASP A 200 -18.74 4.36 -10.76
C ASP A 200 -17.36 4.08 -10.17
N PHE A 201 -16.85 2.84 -10.33
CA PHE A 201 -15.54 2.41 -9.84
C PHE A 201 -14.39 2.75 -10.79
N LYS A 202 -14.69 3.20 -12.02
CA LYS A 202 -13.71 3.66 -13.00
C LYS A 202 -13.57 5.18 -13.02
N SER A 203 -14.54 5.90 -12.47
CA SER A 203 -14.62 7.38 -12.52
C SER A 203 -13.70 8.09 -11.54
N THR A 204 -13.11 7.35 -10.58
CA THR A 204 -12.22 7.88 -9.55
C THR A 204 -10.88 7.15 -9.59
N ILE A 205 -9.79 7.82 -9.21
CA ILE A 205 -8.46 7.18 -9.11
C ILE A 205 -8.45 6.31 -7.85
N ILE A 206 -8.75 5.03 -8.03
CA ILE A 206 -8.81 4.04 -6.95
C ILE A 206 -7.57 3.14 -7.04
N SER A 207 -7.03 2.74 -5.89
CA SER A 207 -5.85 1.88 -5.90
C SER A 207 -6.17 0.47 -6.42
N PRO A 208 -5.22 -0.19 -7.13
CA PRO A 208 -5.41 -1.56 -7.61
C PRO A 208 -5.79 -2.54 -6.49
N LYS A 209 -5.19 -2.40 -5.31
CA LYS A 209 -5.51 -3.25 -4.15
C LYS A 209 -6.98 -3.14 -3.74
N PHE A 210 -7.53 -1.91 -3.75
CA PHE A 210 -8.93 -1.72 -3.43
C PHE A 210 -9.82 -2.43 -4.47
N LEU A 211 -9.56 -2.23 -5.76
CA LEU A 211 -10.36 -2.85 -6.84
C LEU A 211 -10.26 -4.37 -6.83
N ILE A 212 -9.09 -4.94 -6.61
CA ILE A 212 -8.91 -6.39 -6.47
C ILE A 212 -9.77 -6.91 -5.32
N ASN A 213 -9.69 -6.31 -4.14
CA ASN A 213 -10.47 -6.74 -2.99
C ASN A 213 -11.98 -6.48 -3.18
N HIS A 214 -12.36 -5.44 -3.90
CA HIS A 214 -13.74 -5.18 -4.29
C HIS A 214 -14.29 -6.30 -5.19
N ILE A 215 -13.56 -6.69 -6.22
CA ILE A 215 -13.93 -7.80 -7.10
C ILE A 215 -14.05 -9.12 -6.31
N ILE A 216 -13.09 -9.40 -5.43
CA ILE A 216 -13.12 -10.58 -4.56
C ILE A 216 -14.39 -10.55 -3.68
N PHE A 217 -14.70 -9.41 -3.07
CA PHE A 217 -15.92 -9.24 -2.27
C PHE A 217 -17.19 -9.53 -3.07
N LEU A 218 -17.29 -9.03 -4.29
CA LEU A 218 -18.45 -9.32 -5.16
C LEU A 218 -18.54 -10.81 -5.48
N GLN A 219 -17.45 -11.46 -5.84
CA GLN A 219 -17.40 -12.89 -6.18
C GLN A 219 -17.77 -13.77 -4.97
N GLU A 220 -17.24 -13.49 -3.78
CA GLU A 220 -17.55 -14.22 -2.55
C GLU A 220 -19.05 -14.13 -2.18
N ASN A 221 -19.69 -13.00 -2.50
CA ASN A 221 -21.12 -12.81 -2.25
C ASN A 221 -22.00 -13.20 -3.45
N LYS A 222 -21.42 -13.78 -4.53
CA LYS A 222 -22.12 -14.21 -5.75
C LYS A 222 -22.85 -13.05 -6.45
N ILE A 223 -22.27 -11.86 -6.42
CA ILE A 223 -22.76 -10.65 -7.07
C ILE A 223 -22.03 -10.51 -8.40
N GLU A 224 -22.75 -10.30 -9.49
CA GLU A 224 -22.16 -9.99 -10.79
C GLU A 224 -21.41 -8.66 -10.74
N ILE A 225 -20.23 -8.60 -11.36
CA ILE A 225 -19.28 -7.48 -11.22
C ILE A 225 -19.87 -6.13 -11.66
N ASN A 226 -20.75 -6.14 -12.67
CA ASN A 226 -21.37 -4.94 -13.23
C ASN A 226 -22.79 -4.65 -12.71
N SER A 227 -23.36 -5.53 -11.88
CA SER A 227 -24.78 -5.51 -11.52
C SER A 227 -25.14 -4.41 -10.54
N LEU A 228 -24.22 -3.99 -9.69
CA LEU A 228 -24.46 -2.97 -8.66
C LEU A 228 -23.69 -1.68 -8.98
N ASP A 229 -24.42 -0.59 -9.04
CA ASP A 229 -23.84 0.74 -8.94
C ASP A 229 -23.48 1.05 -7.48
N ILE A 230 -22.80 2.15 -7.23
CA ILE A 230 -22.30 2.48 -5.88
C ILE A 230 -23.43 2.62 -4.86
N GLU A 231 -24.59 3.14 -5.26
CA GLU A 231 -25.73 3.33 -4.37
C GLU A 231 -26.33 1.99 -3.94
N SER A 232 -26.63 1.12 -4.90
CA SER A 232 -27.13 -0.24 -4.66
C SER A 232 -26.14 -1.08 -3.87
N LEU A 233 -24.83 -0.90 -4.10
CA LEU A 233 -23.80 -1.59 -3.35
C LEU A 233 -23.75 -1.17 -1.88
N ILE A 234 -23.85 0.15 -1.59
CA ILE A 234 -23.89 0.63 -0.21
C ILE A 234 -25.14 0.09 0.49
N GLN A 235 -26.30 0.08 -0.18
CA GLN A 235 -27.53 -0.53 0.35
C GLN A 235 -27.32 -2.01 0.66
N TYR A 236 -26.71 -2.77 -0.27
CA TYR A 236 -26.38 -4.18 -0.04
C TYR A 236 -25.49 -4.36 1.19
N ILE A 237 -24.44 -3.54 1.35
CA ILE A 237 -23.53 -3.56 2.51
C ILE A 237 -24.30 -3.30 3.81
N ILE A 238 -25.23 -2.36 3.83
CA ILE A 238 -26.04 -2.01 5.00
C ILE A 238 -27.01 -3.14 5.36
N VAL A 239 -27.83 -3.60 4.41
CA VAL A 239 -28.85 -4.63 4.63
C VAL A 239 -28.23 -5.94 5.12
N ASN A 240 -27.12 -6.37 4.52
CA ASN A 240 -26.43 -7.62 4.88
C ASN A 240 -25.48 -7.45 6.07
N LYS A 241 -25.33 -6.24 6.60
CA LYS A 241 -24.36 -5.88 7.66
C LYS A 241 -22.94 -6.34 7.34
N SER A 242 -22.53 -6.22 6.05
CA SER A 242 -21.23 -6.63 5.59
C SER A 242 -20.09 -5.86 6.29
N TYR A 243 -20.36 -4.65 6.74
CA TYR A 243 -19.48 -3.82 7.57
C TYR A 243 -19.17 -4.40 8.96
N LYS A 244 -19.79 -5.53 9.36
CA LYS A 244 -19.46 -6.27 10.60
C LYS A 244 -18.74 -7.57 10.34
N LYS A 245 -18.85 -8.12 9.13
CA LYS A 245 -18.46 -9.50 8.81
C LYS A 245 -17.24 -9.56 7.87
N ASN A 246 -16.99 -8.51 7.13
CA ASN A 246 -15.94 -8.50 6.12
C ASN A 246 -14.92 -7.41 6.43
N ASP A 247 -13.68 -7.81 6.74
CA ASP A 247 -12.59 -6.91 7.14
C ASP A 247 -12.26 -5.88 6.06
N PHE A 248 -12.38 -6.24 4.77
CA PHE A 248 -12.15 -5.30 3.69
C PHE A 248 -13.19 -4.17 3.71
N ILE A 249 -14.47 -4.50 3.88
CA ILE A 249 -15.55 -3.50 3.98
C ILE A 249 -15.37 -2.62 5.22
N ILE A 250 -15.08 -3.23 6.39
CA ILE A 250 -14.84 -2.48 7.64
C ILE A 250 -13.76 -1.42 7.45
N ASN A 251 -12.65 -1.80 6.81
CA ASN A 251 -11.50 -0.90 6.65
C ASN A 251 -11.63 0.09 5.49
N ASN A 252 -12.55 -0.13 4.54
CA ASN A 252 -12.62 0.63 3.30
C ASN A 252 -14.01 1.24 3.01
N PHE A 253 -14.97 1.19 3.93
CA PHE A 253 -16.30 1.75 3.69
C PHE A 253 -16.27 3.27 3.39
N GLN A 254 -15.28 3.99 3.94
CA GLN A 254 -15.08 5.40 3.63
C GLN A 254 -14.80 5.62 2.13
N SER A 255 -14.08 4.72 1.48
CA SER A 255 -13.82 4.81 0.03
C SER A 255 -15.11 4.64 -0.78
N TYR A 256 -16.01 3.76 -0.37
CA TYR A 256 -17.33 3.63 -1.02
C TYR A 256 -18.18 4.90 -0.87
N ILE A 257 -18.15 5.50 0.32
CA ILE A 257 -18.84 6.78 0.56
C ILE A 257 -18.24 7.90 -0.29
N GLU A 258 -16.92 7.94 -0.44
CA GLU A 258 -16.22 8.89 -1.31
C GLU A 258 -16.67 8.74 -2.78
N ILE A 259 -16.71 7.50 -3.28
CA ILE A 259 -17.20 7.20 -4.64
C ILE A 259 -18.65 7.69 -4.82
N TYR A 260 -19.52 7.41 -3.85
CA TYR A 260 -20.92 7.84 -3.87
C TYR A 260 -21.06 9.37 -3.97
N PHE A 261 -20.41 10.11 -3.08
CA PHE A 261 -20.50 11.56 -3.10
C PHE A 261 -19.84 12.18 -4.33
N THR A 262 -18.76 11.58 -4.83
CA THR A 262 -18.11 11.99 -6.08
C THR A 262 -19.08 11.82 -7.26
N LYS A 263 -19.75 10.66 -7.36
CA LYS A 263 -20.77 10.40 -8.38
C LYS A 263 -21.90 11.45 -8.31
N MET A 264 -22.44 11.69 -7.11
CA MET A 264 -23.53 12.64 -6.92
C MET A 264 -23.11 14.08 -7.26
N TYR A 265 -21.90 14.48 -6.87
CA TYR A 265 -21.36 15.79 -7.24
C TYR A 265 -21.16 15.92 -8.77
N LEU A 266 -20.58 14.91 -9.41
CA LEU A 266 -20.37 14.94 -10.87
C LEU A 266 -21.71 15.01 -11.64
N LYS A 267 -22.75 14.34 -11.15
CA LYS A 267 -24.08 14.34 -11.75
C LYS A 267 -24.82 15.65 -11.57
N THR A 268 -24.74 16.26 -10.39
CA THR A 268 -25.56 17.43 -10.02
C THR A 268 -24.83 18.76 -10.06
N LYS A 269 -23.49 18.73 -9.95
CA LYS A 269 -22.60 19.89 -9.74
C LYS A 269 -22.92 20.70 -8.49
N ASP A 270 -23.66 20.12 -7.53
CA ASP A 270 -24.04 20.76 -6.28
C ASP A 270 -22.94 20.53 -5.21
N TYR A 271 -22.33 21.60 -4.74
CA TYR A 271 -21.31 21.60 -3.68
C TYR A 271 -21.79 20.99 -2.35
N LYS A 272 -23.11 20.88 -2.14
CA LYS A 272 -23.68 20.22 -0.97
C LYS A 272 -23.16 18.80 -0.79
N TYR A 273 -22.92 18.07 -1.88
CA TYR A 273 -22.38 16.71 -1.81
C TYR A 273 -20.93 16.68 -1.34
N TYR A 274 -20.13 17.65 -1.73
CA TYR A 274 -18.77 17.81 -1.22
C TYR A 274 -18.76 18.12 0.29
N ASP A 275 -19.58 19.08 0.74
CA ASP A 275 -19.71 19.43 2.15
C ASP A 275 -20.18 18.23 3.00
N ASN A 276 -21.11 17.44 2.48
CA ASN A 276 -21.60 16.24 3.14
C ASN A 276 -20.50 15.19 3.24
N PHE A 277 -19.69 14.99 2.19
CA PHE A 277 -18.54 14.10 2.23
C PHE A 277 -17.56 14.50 3.33
N ILE A 278 -17.18 15.77 3.43
CA ILE A 278 -16.27 16.26 4.48
C ILE A 278 -16.81 15.97 5.89
N LYS A 279 -18.12 16.21 6.11
CA LYS A 279 -18.76 15.91 7.41
C LYS A 279 -18.69 14.43 7.74
N ILE A 280 -19.00 13.57 6.76
CA ILE A 280 -18.98 12.12 6.96
C ILE A 280 -17.56 11.61 7.14
N ALA A 281 -16.60 12.08 6.35
CA ALA A 281 -15.19 11.73 6.53
C ALA A 281 -14.68 12.08 7.94
N HIS A 282 -15.15 13.18 8.51
CA HIS A 282 -14.86 13.51 9.91
C HIS A 282 -15.55 12.53 10.89
N GLU A 283 -16.84 12.23 10.68
CA GLU A 283 -17.59 11.27 11.52
C GLU A 283 -16.93 9.86 11.47
N THR A 284 -16.54 9.37 10.29
CA THR A 284 -15.87 8.06 10.14
C THR A 284 -14.50 8.01 10.84
N ASN A 285 -13.76 9.11 10.82
CA ASN A 285 -12.51 9.22 11.57
C ASN A 285 -12.73 9.14 13.09
N LEU A 286 -13.83 9.74 13.60
CA LEU A 286 -14.20 9.64 15.02
C LEU A 286 -14.62 8.21 15.38
N ILE A 287 -15.37 7.53 14.53
CA ILE A 287 -15.77 6.13 14.71
C ILE A 287 -14.53 5.26 14.89
N ASN A 288 -13.56 5.37 13.97
CA ASN A 288 -12.32 4.60 14.00
C ASN A 288 -11.44 4.94 15.21
N LYS A 289 -11.45 6.21 15.65
CA LYS A 289 -10.64 6.67 16.79
C LYS A 289 -11.20 6.21 18.13
N PHE A 290 -12.52 6.20 18.27
CA PHE A 290 -13.23 5.95 19.54
C PHE A 290 -14.00 4.64 19.56
N ASN A 291 -13.89 3.80 18.53
CA ASN A 291 -14.64 2.54 18.35
C ASN A 291 -16.16 2.74 18.57
N LEU A 292 -16.73 3.77 17.92
CA LEU A 292 -18.15 4.05 18.01
C LEU A 292 -18.96 3.02 17.22
N ASP A 293 -20.26 2.95 17.54
CA ASP A 293 -21.17 2.00 16.91
C ASP A 293 -21.39 2.28 15.42
N LEU A 294 -21.04 1.31 14.59
CA LEU A 294 -21.23 1.38 13.15
C LEU A 294 -22.68 1.27 12.72
N ASP A 295 -23.54 0.57 13.48
CA ASP A 295 -24.96 0.44 13.14
C ASP A 295 -25.64 1.82 13.14
N SER A 296 -25.41 2.59 14.20
CA SER A 296 -25.98 3.95 14.31
C SER A 296 -25.50 4.85 13.17
N PHE A 297 -24.24 4.72 12.76
CA PHE A 297 -23.70 5.46 11.64
C PHE A 297 -24.39 5.08 10.33
N PHE A 298 -24.52 3.79 10.02
CA PHE A 298 -25.10 3.35 8.76
C PHE A 298 -26.60 3.62 8.68
N ILE A 299 -27.37 3.48 9.77
CA ILE A 299 -28.79 3.87 9.83
C ILE A 299 -28.94 5.36 9.51
N LYS A 300 -28.11 6.21 10.12
CA LYS A 300 -28.09 7.65 9.86
C LYS A 300 -27.72 7.96 8.41
N PHE A 301 -26.72 7.24 7.87
CA PHE A 301 -26.27 7.42 6.50
C PHE A 301 -27.39 7.09 5.50
N GLU A 302 -28.03 5.93 5.67
CA GLU A 302 -29.14 5.47 4.84
C GLU A 302 -30.30 6.47 4.84
N SER A 303 -30.79 6.82 6.03
CA SER A 303 -31.94 7.73 6.16
C SER A 303 -31.70 9.13 5.61
N LYS A 304 -30.46 9.62 5.62
CA LYS A 304 -30.14 10.99 5.25
C LYS A 304 -29.67 11.17 3.81
N TYR A 305 -28.97 10.16 3.27
CA TYR A 305 -28.25 10.30 2.01
C TYR A 305 -28.71 9.34 0.91
N LEU A 306 -29.22 8.15 1.25
CA LEU A 306 -29.70 7.19 0.25
C LEU A 306 -31.20 7.35 -0.09
N ASN A 307 -31.91 8.30 0.55
CA ASN A 307 -33.33 8.64 0.25
C ASN A 307 -34.26 7.42 0.16
N ILE A 308 -34.22 6.52 1.15
CA ILE A 308 -35.14 5.39 1.26
C ILE A 308 -36.11 5.63 2.42
#